data_444fa9dc890fa816328b80cfe345d5c9
#
_entry.id   444fa9dc890fa816328b80cfe345d5c9
#
_cell.length_a   1.000
_cell.length_b   1.000
_cell.length_c   1.000
_cell.angle_alpha   90.00
_cell.angle_beta   90.00
_cell.angle_gamma   90.00
#
_symmetry.space_group_name_H-M   'P 1'
#
loop_
_entity.id
_entity.type
_entity.pdbx_description
1 polymer ?
#
loop_
_entity_poly.entity_id
_entity_poly.type
_entity_poly.pdbx_seq_one_letter_code
_entity_poly.pdbx_strand_id
1 'polypeptide(L)'
;MRYGRLKRTTSWRWIACVLVVIAGLYAGAAPNASIAQQQKKIRLNKIIHRLEQGRPAMRGEDWLWIEGEHAPFDPKGFSVRVAEMLKDRDADGRPRVTPLVRVPMDGDEVDRNKWMVKQVLDMGFMGIVFPHIDTKEQAMDAVRAIRYPPQRTSKYPKPPGVRGYGPNTAAGLWGLSIPEYVLRADLWPLNPDGELFAMMMIESARAAKNIREIAQVPGVSAILLIPSDLATQLGLPPNETDKNYPEVTAVWQAGLKACQDLKVVCAVVDAVEKNLKQRVAEGFRVVG
;
A
#
# COMPACT_ATOMS: atom_id res chain seq x y z
N MET A 1 19.99 68.59 -43.15
CA MET A 1 19.00 69.55 -42.62
C MET A 1 19.05 69.45 -41.09
N ARG A 2 19.08 70.59 -40.45
CA ARG A 2 19.64 70.80 -39.09
C ARG A 2 18.76 70.27 -37.97
N TYR A 3 19.39 69.55 -37.01
CA TYR A 3 18.84 69.18 -35.72
C TYR A 3 18.88 70.38 -34.76
N GLY A 4 17.73 70.70 -34.15
CA GLY A 4 17.66 71.64 -33.04
C GLY A 4 17.68 70.87 -31.70
N ARG A 5 18.66 71.15 -30.84
CA ARG A 5 18.78 70.68 -29.45
C ARG A 5 17.94 71.54 -28.54
N LEU A 6 17.01 70.90 -27.81
CA LEU A 6 16.37 71.55 -26.65
C LEU A 6 16.93 70.95 -25.35
N LYS A 7 17.65 71.81 -24.62
CA LYS A 7 18.05 71.58 -23.24
C LYS A 7 16.85 71.84 -22.34
N ARG A 8 16.47 70.86 -21.51
CA ARG A 8 15.60 71.14 -20.35
C ARG A 8 16.34 70.71 -19.09
N THR A 9 16.72 71.77 -18.34
CA THR A 9 17.10 71.73 -16.93
C THR A 9 15.81 71.74 -16.11
N THR A 10 15.55 70.70 -15.33
CA THR A 10 14.53 70.68 -14.29
C THR A 10 15.14 70.20 -12.98
N SER A 11 15.07 71.09 -12.01
CA SER A 11 15.61 71.04 -10.67
C SER A 11 15.04 69.88 -9.82
N TRP A 12 15.94 69.12 -9.26
CA TRP A 12 15.69 68.13 -8.24
C TRP A 12 15.56 68.80 -6.85
N ARG A 13 14.36 69.14 -6.46
CA ARG A 13 14.19 69.69 -5.09
C ARG A 13 12.85 69.40 -4.41
N TRP A 14 11.98 68.53 -4.89
CA TRP A 14 10.68 68.30 -4.23
C TRP A 14 10.24 66.81 -4.19
N ILE A 15 11.14 65.82 -4.04
CA ILE A 15 10.80 64.41 -3.82
C ILE A 15 11.57 63.89 -2.60
N ALA A 16 11.41 64.58 -1.47
CA ALA A 16 12.04 64.07 -0.24
C ALA A 16 11.10 64.03 0.99
N CYS A 17 9.77 64.20 0.82
CA CYS A 17 8.86 64.23 1.98
C CYS A 17 7.63 63.35 1.92
N VAL A 18 7.53 62.35 1.05
CA VAL A 18 6.33 61.46 0.99
C VAL A 18 6.66 59.96 1.18
N LEU A 19 7.88 59.60 1.52
CA LEU A 19 8.26 58.16 1.69
C LEU A 19 8.44 57.75 3.16
N VAL A 20 7.96 58.46 4.14
CA VAL A 20 8.13 58.09 5.57
C VAL A 20 6.81 57.66 6.25
N VAL A 21 5.66 57.64 5.57
CA VAL A 21 4.36 57.31 6.22
C VAL A 21 3.73 55.99 5.75
N ILE A 22 4.34 55.24 4.85
CA ILE A 22 3.79 53.91 4.42
C ILE A 22 4.64 52.71 4.90
N ALA A 23 5.64 52.93 5.73
CA ALA A 23 6.41 51.79 6.33
C ALA A 23 5.85 51.29 7.68
N GLY A 24 4.70 51.79 8.11
CA GLY A 24 4.15 51.54 9.46
C GLY A 24 2.95 50.59 9.55
N LEU A 25 2.44 50.03 8.46
CA LEU A 25 1.18 49.23 8.48
C LEU A 25 1.22 47.86 7.77
N TYR A 26 2.40 47.32 7.49
CA TYR A 26 2.58 45.93 7.09
C TYR A 26 3.43 45.14 8.10
N ALA A 27 3.23 45.38 9.39
CA ALA A 27 3.47 44.37 10.41
C ALA A 27 2.21 43.51 10.50
N GLY A 28 1.72 43.04 9.35
CA GLY A 28 0.70 42.03 9.22
C GLY A 28 1.34 40.68 9.65
N ALA A 29 0.82 40.11 10.71
CA ALA A 29 1.19 38.87 11.31
C ALA A 29 1.74 37.87 10.28
N ALA A 30 3.01 37.49 10.45
CA ALA A 30 3.49 36.25 9.89
C ALA A 30 2.46 35.18 10.30
N PRO A 31 1.89 34.38 9.37
CA PRO A 31 0.99 33.33 9.76
C PRO A 31 1.74 32.45 10.76
N ASN A 32 1.21 32.40 11.99
CA ASN A 32 1.77 31.59 13.05
C ASN A 32 2.13 30.21 12.49
N ALA A 33 3.39 29.92 12.34
CA ALA A 33 3.93 28.63 11.95
C ALA A 33 3.54 27.50 12.95
N SER A 34 2.81 27.84 14.02
CA SER A 34 2.27 26.95 15.03
C SER A 34 0.86 26.42 14.73
N ILE A 35 0.19 26.86 13.65
CA ILE A 35 -1.15 26.35 13.25
C ILE A 35 -1.04 25.37 12.07
N ALA A 36 0.13 25.15 11.51
CA ALA A 36 0.46 23.90 10.84
C ALA A 36 0.67 22.77 11.87
N GLN A 37 -0.18 22.74 12.92
CA GLN A 37 -0.35 21.56 13.74
C GLN A 37 -0.70 20.43 12.78
N GLN A 38 0.25 19.47 12.68
CA GLN A 38 0.10 18.13 12.16
C GLN A 38 -1.37 17.69 12.23
N GLN A 39 -2.16 18.00 11.20
CA GLN A 39 -3.36 17.22 10.96
C GLN A 39 -2.85 15.80 10.86
N LYS A 40 -3.13 14.99 11.87
CA LYS A 40 -2.73 13.58 11.92
C LYS A 40 -3.16 12.96 10.60
N LYS A 41 -2.19 12.67 9.77
CA LYS A 41 -2.41 12.21 8.40
C LYS A 41 -3.28 10.96 8.47
N ILE A 42 -4.50 11.03 7.94
CA ILE A 42 -5.45 9.92 8.01
C ILE A 42 -4.82 8.71 7.32
N ARG A 43 -4.80 7.57 8.00
CA ARG A 43 -4.45 6.29 7.42
C ARG A 43 -5.55 5.87 6.45
N LEU A 44 -5.27 5.77 5.15
CA LEU A 44 -6.27 5.43 4.14
C LEU A 44 -6.53 3.92 4.08
N ASN A 45 -5.48 3.10 4.18
CA ASN A 45 -5.59 1.66 4.18
C ASN A 45 -6.16 1.17 5.51
N LYS A 46 -7.38 0.63 5.48
CA LYS A 46 -8.10 0.22 6.69
C LYS A 46 -7.50 -1.03 7.34
N ILE A 47 -6.85 -1.91 6.56
CA ILE A 47 -6.08 -3.04 7.12
C ILE A 47 -5.00 -2.49 8.04
N ILE A 48 -4.16 -1.61 7.52
CA ILE A 48 -3.04 -1.02 8.27
C ILE A 48 -3.56 -0.26 9.49
N HIS A 49 -4.64 0.51 9.33
CA HIS A 49 -5.28 1.22 10.43
C HIS A 49 -5.70 0.29 11.57
N ARG A 50 -6.31 -0.86 11.26
CA ARG A 50 -6.69 -1.86 12.27
C ARG A 50 -5.47 -2.45 12.96
N LEU A 51 -4.46 -2.82 12.19
CA LEU A 51 -3.22 -3.41 12.70
C LEU A 51 -2.46 -2.46 13.62
N GLU A 52 -2.39 -1.16 13.28
CA GLU A 52 -1.77 -0.13 14.12
C GLU A 52 -2.52 0.08 15.45
N GLN A 53 -3.81 -0.26 15.49
CA GLN A 53 -4.62 -0.27 16.71
C GLN A 53 -4.52 -1.59 17.51
N GLY A 54 -3.70 -2.55 17.06
CA GLY A 54 -3.64 -3.89 17.65
C GLY A 54 -4.88 -4.75 17.39
N ARG A 55 -5.74 -4.36 16.42
CA ARG A 55 -7.00 -5.02 16.08
C ARG A 55 -6.85 -5.86 14.81
N PRO A 56 -7.58 -6.97 14.67
CA PRO A 56 -7.63 -7.71 13.42
C PRO A 56 -8.37 -6.90 12.34
N ALA A 57 -7.97 -7.10 11.07
CA ALA A 57 -8.69 -6.61 9.90
C ALA A 57 -9.52 -7.74 9.31
N MET A 58 -10.83 -7.51 9.14
CA MET A 58 -11.80 -8.51 8.73
C MET A 58 -12.20 -8.30 7.26
N ARG A 59 -12.26 -9.40 6.50
CA ARG A 59 -12.76 -9.38 5.12
C ARG A 59 -14.23 -9.00 5.10
N GLY A 60 -14.63 -8.20 4.11
CA GLY A 60 -15.99 -7.68 3.99
C GLY A 60 -16.25 -6.42 4.80
N GLU A 61 -15.60 -6.25 5.96
CA GLU A 61 -15.72 -5.05 6.79
C GLU A 61 -14.59 -4.05 6.58
N ASP A 62 -13.35 -4.54 6.52
CA ASP A 62 -12.16 -3.70 6.47
C ASP A 62 -11.42 -3.81 5.14
N TRP A 63 -11.54 -4.95 4.46
CA TRP A 63 -10.86 -5.21 3.20
C TRP A 63 -11.61 -6.22 2.32
N LEU A 64 -11.36 -6.13 1.02
CA LEU A 64 -11.76 -7.12 0.03
C LEU A 64 -10.66 -7.23 -1.01
N TRP A 65 -10.47 -8.40 -1.58
CA TRP A 65 -9.74 -8.51 -2.83
C TRP A 65 -10.68 -8.72 -4.00
N ILE A 66 -10.30 -8.17 -5.14
CA ILE A 66 -10.88 -8.51 -6.44
C ILE A 66 -10.05 -9.67 -6.99
N GLU A 67 -10.79 -10.72 -7.37
CA GLU A 67 -10.18 -11.96 -7.85
C GLU A 67 -9.72 -11.80 -9.29
N GLY A 68 -8.44 -12.09 -9.56
CA GLY A 68 -7.87 -12.09 -10.89
C GLY A 68 -7.12 -13.35 -11.25
N GLU A 69 -6.93 -14.29 -10.30
CA GLU A 69 -6.23 -15.56 -10.54
C GLU A 69 -7.18 -16.65 -11.06
N HIS A 70 -8.27 -16.93 -10.31
CA HIS A 70 -9.26 -17.94 -10.68
C HIS A 70 -10.51 -17.35 -11.35
N ALA A 71 -10.44 -16.12 -11.77
CA ALA A 71 -11.46 -15.42 -12.54
C ALA A 71 -10.78 -14.68 -13.72
N PRO A 72 -11.52 -14.33 -14.78
CA PRO A 72 -10.95 -13.55 -15.86
C PRO A 72 -10.25 -12.28 -15.37
N PHE A 73 -9.00 -12.10 -15.75
CA PHE A 73 -8.29 -10.85 -15.50
C PHE A 73 -8.87 -9.74 -16.40
N ASP A 74 -9.80 -8.97 -15.83
CA ASP A 74 -10.52 -7.90 -16.53
C ASP A 74 -10.09 -6.51 -15.99
N PRO A 75 -9.06 -5.88 -16.56
CA PRO A 75 -8.60 -4.57 -16.10
C PRO A 75 -9.68 -3.48 -16.15
N LYS A 76 -10.61 -3.56 -17.11
CA LYS A 76 -11.71 -2.59 -17.22
C LYS A 76 -12.71 -2.75 -16.06
N GLY A 77 -13.14 -3.96 -15.78
CA GLY A 77 -14.00 -4.26 -14.63
C GLY A 77 -13.31 -3.93 -13.30
N PHE A 78 -12.02 -4.22 -13.19
CA PHE A 78 -11.22 -3.89 -12.00
C PHE A 78 -11.18 -2.38 -11.75
N SER A 79 -10.95 -1.58 -12.79
CA SER A 79 -10.89 -0.11 -12.66
C SER A 79 -12.21 0.50 -12.21
N VAL A 80 -13.36 -0.04 -12.66
CA VAL A 80 -14.68 0.39 -12.22
C VAL A 80 -14.89 0.03 -10.75
N ARG A 81 -14.67 -1.23 -10.38
CA ARG A 81 -14.92 -1.71 -9.01
C ARG A 81 -14.03 -1.03 -7.97
N VAL A 82 -12.73 -0.87 -8.25
CA VAL A 82 -11.82 -0.19 -7.32
C VAL A 82 -12.20 1.28 -7.14
N ALA A 83 -12.64 1.95 -8.21
CA ALA A 83 -13.09 3.34 -8.12
C ALA A 83 -14.36 3.47 -7.27
N GLU A 84 -15.32 2.55 -7.39
CA GLU A 84 -16.52 2.51 -6.54
C GLU A 84 -16.15 2.29 -5.06
N MET A 85 -15.29 1.32 -4.77
CA MET A 85 -14.83 1.04 -3.40
C MET A 85 -14.11 2.24 -2.77
N LEU A 86 -13.29 2.96 -3.54
CA LEU A 86 -12.53 4.11 -3.04
C LEU A 86 -13.38 5.38 -2.89
N LYS A 87 -14.52 5.49 -3.59
CA LYS A 87 -15.48 6.57 -3.42
C LYS A 87 -16.34 6.41 -2.18
N ASP A 88 -16.64 5.17 -1.78
CA ASP A 88 -17.35 4.89 -0.53
C ASP A 88 -16.42 5.08 0.68
N ARG A 89 -16.64 6.17 1.42
CA ARG A 89 -15.79 6.58 2.53
C ARG A 89 -16.55 6.61 3.84
N ASP A 90 -15.80 6.35 4.93
CA ASP A 90 -16.29 6.55 6.29
C ASP A 90 -16.28 8.05 6.69
N ALA A 91 -16.77 8.34 7.90
CA ALA A 91 -16.85 9.70 8.42
C ALA A 91 -15.48 10.40 8.54
N ASP A 92 -14.38 9.63 8.65
CA ASP A 92 -13.02 10.15 8.72
C ASP A 92 -12.44 10.44 7.33
N GLY A 93 -13.17 10.11 6.25
CA GLY A 93 -12.71 10.27 4.87
C GLY A 93 -11.83 9.11 4.37
N ARG A 94 -11.73 8.00 5.12
CA ARG A 94 -11.03 6.78 4.74
C ARG A 94 -11.94 5.92 3.84
N PRO A 95 -11.41 5.20 2.83
CA PRO A 95 -12.19 4.17 2.15
C PRO A 95 -12.83 3.21 3.15
N ARG A 96 -14.14 2.94 3.00
CA ARG A 96 -14.87 2.07 3.92
C ARG A 96 -14.29 0.66 3.94
N VAL A 97 -13.81 0.20 2.78
CA VAL A 97 -13.15 -1.11 2.59
C VAL A 97 -11.89 -0.90 1.78
N THR A 98 -10.77 -1.48 2.23
CA THR A 98 -9.50 -1.45 1.49
C THR A 98 -9.56 -2.37 0.28
N PRO A 99 -9.44 -1.87 -0.96
CA PRO A 99 -9.41 -2.71 -2.14
C PRO A 99 -8.03 -3.33 -2.33
N LEU A 100 -7.97 -4.66 -2.33
CA LEU A 100 -6.83 -5.45 -2.77
C LEU A 100 -7.16 -6.13 -4.10
N VAL A 101 -6.16 -6.68 -4.78
CA VAL A 101 -6.33 -7.53 -5.95
C VAL A 101 -5.45 -8.76 -5.84
N ARG A 102 -5.99 -9.93 -6.16
CA ARG A 102 -5.18 -11.13 -6.37
C ARG A 102 -4.83 -11.21 -7.85
N VAL A 103 -3.54 -11.21 -8.16
CA VAL A 103 -3.06 -11.16 -9.54
C VAL A 103 -2.84 -12.56 -10.12
N PRO A 104 -3.07 -12.79 -11.43
CA PRO A 104 -2.93 -14.09 -12.05
C PRO A 104 -1.48 -14.35 -12.47
N MET A 105 -0.58 -14.43 -11.50
CA MET A 105 0.83 -14.71 -11.79
C MET A 105 1.47 -15.49 -10.66
N ASP A 106 2.18 -16.54 -10.99
CA ASP A 106 2.98 -17.29 -10.05
C ASP A 106 4.22 -16.54 -9.61
N GLY A 107 4.81 -16.92 -8.47
CA GLY A 107 5.92 -16.22 -7.88
C GLY A 107 7.14 -16.04 -8.80
N ASP A 108 7.43 -17.00 -9.68
CA ASP A 108 8.54 -16.95 -10.65
C ASP A 108 8.23 -16.09 -11.90
N GLU A 109 7.00 -15.63 -12.05
CA GLU A 109 6.57 -14.78 -13.14
C GLU A 109 6.55 -13.29 -12.78
N VAL A 110 6.68 -12.94 -11.51
CA VAL A 110 6.51 -11.55 -11.01
C VAL A 110 7.44 -10.57 -11.74
N ASP A 111 8.72 -10.90 -11.92
CA ASP A 111 9.65 -9.99 -12.60
C ASP A 111 9.30 -9.79 -14.09
N ARG A 112 8.81 -10.82 -14.76
CA ARG A 112 8.35 -10.72 -16.17
C ARG A 112 7.06 -9.94 -16.28
N ASN A 113 6.12 -10.14 -15.33
CA ASN A 113 4.76 -9.61 -15.37
C ASN A 113 4.55 -8.41 -14.44
N LYS A 114 5.61 -7.76 -13.96
CA LYS A 114 5.54 -6.53 -13.14
C LYS A 114 4.70 -5.40 -13.75
N TRP A 115 4.43 -5.45 -15.06
CA TRP A 115 3.51 -4.53 -15.71
C TRP A 115 2.08 -4.67 -15.21
N MET A 116 1.61 -5.89 -14.84
CA MET A 116 0.29 -6.09 -14.23
C MET A 116 0.23 -5.43 -12.85
N VAL A 117 1.28 -5.63 -12.02
CA VAL A 117 1.42 -4.97 -10.72
C VAL A 117 1.30 -3.46 -10.84
N LYS A 118 2.02 -2.88 -11.81
CA LYS A 118 1.93 -1.45 -12.10
C LYS A 118 0.51 -1.03 -12.50
N GLN A 119 -0.14 -1.74 -13.43
CA GLN A 119 -1.48 -1.40 -13.89
C GLN A 119 -2.50 -1.41 -12.76
N VAL A 120 -2.56 -2.46 -11.97
CA VAL A 120 -3.56 -2.54 -10.88
C VAL A 120 -3.33 -1.46 -9.81
N LEU A 121 -2.07 -1.14 -9.49
CA LEU A 121 -1.78 -0.06 -8.56
C LEU A 121 -2.12 1.33 -9.14
N ASP A 122 -1.93 1.53 -10.44
CA ASP A 122 -2.29 2.79 -11.14
C ASP A 122 -3.82 2.95 -11.28
N MET A 123 -4.61 1.85 -11.20
CA MET A 123 -6.06 1.88 -11.08
C MET A 123 -6.54 2.33 -9.68
N GLY A 124 -5.68 2.28 -8.64
CA GLY A 124 -6.01 2.71 -7.29
C GLY A 124 -6.04 1.62 -6.23
N PHE A 125 -5.76 0.36 -6.55
CA PHE A 125 -5.66 -0.70 -5.54
C PHE A 125 -4.66 -0.35 -4.45
N MET A 126 -4.98 -0.71 -3.22
CA MET A 126 -4.18 -0.40 -2.03
C MET A 126 -3.36 -1.60 -1.54
N GLY A 127 -3.28 -2.64 -2.34
CA GLY A 127 -2.44 -3.80 -2.06
C GLY A 127 -2.65 -4.92 -3.06
N ILE A 128 -1.73 -5.88 -3.01
CA ILE A 128 -1.71 -7.03 -3.91
C ILE A 128 -1.53 -8.30 -3.10
N VAL A 129 -2.29 -9.32 -3.49
CA VAL A 129 -2.13 -10.70 -3.05
C VAL A 129 -1.37 -11.43 -4.16
N PHE A 130 -0.19 -11.95 -3.84
CA PHE A 130 0.67 -12.68 -4.75
C PHE A 130 0.53 -14.18 -4.47
N PRO A 131 -0.02 -14.96 -5.40
CA PRO A 131 -0.08 -16.40 -5.28
C PRO A 131 1.30 -17.05 -5.49
N HIS A 132 1.43 -18.29 -5.04
CA HIS A 132 2.57 -19.16 -5.30
C HIS A 132 3.96 -18.57 -5.03
N ILE A 133 4.10 -17.82 -3.92
CA ILE A 133 5.40 -17.31 -3.49
C ILE A 133 6.15 -18.40 -2.73
N ASP A 134 7.12 -19.01 -3.39
CA ASP A 134 7.89 -20.14 -2.88
C ASP A 134 9.24 -19.77 -2.29
N THR A 135 9.79 -18.62 -2.68
CA THR A 135 11.16 -18.23 -2.28
C THR A 135 11.26 -16.77 -1.86
N LYS A 136 12.33 -16.47 -1.15
CA LYS A 136 12.72 -15.12 -0.76
C LYS A 136 12.91 -14.20 -1.98
N GLU A 137 13.48 -14.72 -3.06
CA GLU A 137 13.76 -13.97 -4.29
C GLU A 137 12.45 -13.55 -4.95
N GLN A 138 11.48 -14.46 -5.06
CA GLN A 138 10.15 -14.17 -5.58
C GLN A 138 9.41 -13.12 -4.74
N ALA A 139 9.48 -13.22 -3.41
CA ALA A 139 8.93 -12.21 -2.51
C ALA A 139 9.64 -10.85 -2.68
N MET A 140 10.95 -10.85 -2.92
CA MET A 140 11.72 -9.65 -3.20
C MET A 140 11.30 -8.98 -4.52
N ASP A 141 11.06 -9.76 -5.56
CA ASP A 141 10.58 -9.26 -6.85
C ASP A 141 9.17 -8.68 -6.71
N ALA A 142 8.28 -9.32 -5.95
CA ALA A 142 6.95 -8.79 -5.62
C ALA A 142 7.03 -7.43 -4.90
N VAL A 143 7.87 -7.31 -3.88
CA VAL A 143 8.10 -6.05 -3.16
C VAL A 143 8.64 -4.96 -4.10
N ARG A 144 9.63 -5.29 -4.93
CA ARG A 144 10.22 -4.34 -5.88
C ARG A 144 9.25 -3.89 -6.96
N ALA A 145 8.38 -4.79 -7.44
CA ALA A 145 7.36 -4.47 -8.45
C ALA A 145 6.32 -3.45 -7.95
N ILE A 146 5.99 -3.48 -6.66
CA ILE A 146 5.04 -2.53 -6.03
C ILE A 146 5.66 -1.15 -5.85
N ARG A 147 6.91 -1.06 -5.44
CA ARG A 147 7.56 0.17 -5.01
C ARG A 147 8.02 1.03 -6.18
N TYR A 148 7.86 2.33 -6.04
CA TYR A 148 8.57 3.28 -6.92
C TYR A 148 10.09 3.24 -6.65
N PRO A 149 10.93 3.57 -7.66
CA PRO A 149 12.34 3.86 -7.42
C PRO A 149 12.48 4.90 -6.30
N PRO A 150 13.42 4.72 -5.35
CA PRO A 150 13.51 5.59 -4.20
C PRO A 150 13.96 7.00 -4.61
N GLN A 151 13.31 8.01 -4.04
CA GLN A 151 13.78 9.39 -4.15
C GLN A 151 15.14 9.54 -3.46
N ARG A 152 15.95 10.51 -3.87
CA ARG A 152 17.30 10.75 -3.30
C ARG A 152 17.26 11.00 -1.79
N THR A 153 16.16 11.56 -1.29
CA THR A 153 15.94 11.88 0.13
C THR A 153 15.14 10.81 0.87
N SER A 154 14.89 9.65 0.25
CA SER A 154 14.09 8.58 0.86
C SER A 154 14.75 8.05 2.13
N LYS A 155 13.95 7.92 3.21
CA LYS A 155 14.35 7.26 4.45
C LYS A 155 14.41 5.73 4.30
N TYR A 156 13.69 5.18 3.31
CA TYR A 156 13.54 3.74 3.07
C TYR A 156 13.97 3.37 1.64
N PRO A 157 15.25 3.58 1.26
CA PRO A 157 15.69 3.40 -0.12
C PRO A 157 15.81 1.94 -0.55
N LYS A 158 15.80 0.99 0.37
CA LYS A 158 15.99 -0.45 0.11
C LYS A 158 14.78 -1.26 0.57
N PRO A 159 14.42 -2.33 -0.19
CA PRO A 159 14.90 -2.64 -1.54
C PRO A 159 14.40 -1.60 -2.54
N PRO A 160 15.20 -1.25 -3.57
CA PRO A 160 14.79 -0.26 -4.57
C PRO A 160 13.65 -0.81 -5.43
N GLY A 161 12.60 0.00 -5.62
CA GLY A 161 11.47 -0.34 -6.46
C GLY A 161 11.78 -0.22 -7.95
N VAL A 162 10.93 -0.84 -8.77
CA VAL A 162 11.00 -0.81 -10.24
C VAL A 162 9.67 -0.39 -10.89
N ARG A 163 8.67 0.04 -10.09
CA ARG A 163 7.38 0.51 -10.60
C ARG A 163 7.54 1.74 -11.48
N GLY A 164 6.98 1.70 -12.68
CA GLY A 164 6.92 2.86 -13.57
C GLY A 164 5.98 3.95 -13.05
N TYR A 165 6.19 5.19 -13.48
CA TYR A 165 5.44 6.36 -13.02
C TYR A 165 4.14 6.55 -13.79
N GLY A 166 2.99 6.45 -13.12
CA GLY A 166 1.64 6.64 -13.67
C GLY A 166 0.60 6.97 -12.60
N PRO A 167 0.83 7.95 -11.70
CA PRO A 167 0.07 8.10 -10.46
C PRO A 167 -1.30 8.76 -10.60
N ASN A 168 -1.64 9.37 -11.74
CA ASN A 168 -2.73 10.34 -11.86
C ASN A 168 -4.08 9.81 -11.39
N THR A 169 -4.51 8.65 -11.88
CA THR A 169 -5.81 8.06 -11.53
C THR A 169 -5.84 7.65 -10.07
N ALA A 170 -4.83 6.91 -9.62
CA ALA A 170 -4.75 6.43 -8.25
C ALA A 170 -4.67 7.58 -7.22
N ALA A 171 -3.87 8.61 -7.49
CA ALA A 171 -3.79 9.80 -6.63
C ALA A 171 -5.15 10.46 -6.46
N GLY A 172 -5.87 10.69 -7.57
CA GLY A 172 -7.22 11.26 -7.55
C GLY A 172 -8.22 10.42 -6.76
N LEU A 173 -8.20 9.10 -6.96
CA LEU A 173 -9.07 8.17 -6.23
C LEU A 173 -8.75 8.09 -4.74
N TRP A 174 -7.47 8.22 -4.36
CA TRP A 174 -7.07 8.27 -2.95
C TRP A 174 -7.36 9.63 -2.30
N GLY A 175 -7.70 10.67 -3.09
CA GLY A 175 -7.92 12.03 -2.62
C GLY A 175 -6.62 12.73 -2.23
N LEU A 176 -5.52 12.41 -2.92
CA LEU A 176 -4.18 12.94 -2.65
C LEU A 176 -3.67 13.75 -3.84
N SER A 177 -2.78 14.70 -3.56
CA SER A 177 -1.94 15.27 -4.61
C SER A 177 -0.96 14.21 -5.14
N ILE A 178 -0.48 14.37 -6.38
CA ILE A 178 0.48 13.43 -6.97
C ILE A 178 1.75 13.27 -6.11
N PRO A 179 2.39 14.34 -5.60
CA PRO A 179 3.54 14.19 -4.71
C PRO A 179 3.22 13.42 -3.43
N GLU A 180 2.08 13.66 -2.79
CA GLU A 180 1.65 12.92 -1.59
C GLU A 180 1.40 11.45 -1.90
N TYR A 181 0.71 11.16 -3.02
CA TYR A 181 0.49 9.79 -3.45
C TYR A 181 1.80 9.03 -3.63
N VAL A 182 2.76 9.60 -4.38
CA VAL A 182 4.06 8.93 -4.63
C VAL A 182 4.80 8.60 -3.33
N LEU A 183 4.69 9.47 -2.31
CA LEU A 183 5.31 9.23 -1.00
C LEU A 183 4.57 8.16 -0.19
N ARG A 184 3.23 8.10 -0.31
CA ARG A 184 2.37 7.16 0.43
C ARG A 184 2.13 5.84 -0.31
N ALA A 185 2.32 5.80 -1.63
CA ALA A 185 2.24 4.58 -2.43
C ALA A 185 3.50 3.72 -2.26
N ASP A 186 3.81 3.40 -1.01
CA ASP A 186 4.92 2.54 -0.60
C ASP A 186 4.42 1.49 0.41
N LEU A 187 5.20 0.45 0.62
CA LEU A 187 4.80 -0.72 1.40
C LEU A 187 4.92 -0.48 2.90
N TRP A 188 3.83 -0.73 3.61
CA TRP A 188 3.81 -0.93 5.06
C TRP A 188 4.19 -2.40 5.37
N PRO A 189 4.95 -2.72 6.43
CA PRO A 189 5.49 -1.82 7.46
C PRO A 189 6.87 -1.24 7.14
N LEU A 190 7.45 -1.53 5.98
CA LEU A 190 8.78 -1.03 5.58
C LEU A 190 8.84 0.50 5.66
N ASN A 191 7.85 1.15 5.07
CA ASN A 191 7.61 2.58 5.24
C ASN A 191 6.39 2.75 6.18
N PRO A 192 6.58 3.27 7.40
CA PRO A 192 5.47 3.48 8.33
C PRO A 192 4.35 4.39 7.80
N ASP A 193 4.66 5.30 6.86
CA ASP A 193 3.68 6.17 6.20
C ASP A 193 3.10 5.55 4.92
N GLY A 194 3.56 4.36 4.53
CA GLY A 194 3.09 3.63 3.36
C GLY A 194 1.64 3.18 3.51
N GLU A 195 0.91 3.17 2.39
CA GLU A 195 -0.50 2.77 2.31
C GLU A 195 -0.70 1.51 1.47
N LEU A 196 0.38 0.92 0.95
CA LEU A 196 0.30 -0.31 0.17
C LEU A 196 0.55 -1.53 1.05
N PHE A 197 -0.17 -2.61 0.74
CA PHE A 197 -0.15 -3.86 1.48
C PHE A 197 0.18 -5.04 0.56
N ALA A 198 1.28 -5.74 0.81
CA ALA A 198 1.71 -6.92 0.04
C ALA A 198 1.48 -8.20 0.84
N MET A 199 0.61 -9.07 0.35
CA MET A 199 0.36 -10.39 0.91
C MET A 199 1.03 -11.47 0.07
N MET A 200 1.83 -12.33 0.72
CA MET A 200 2.49 -13.48 0.06
C MET A 200 1.76 -14.76 0.44
N MET A 201 1.19 -15.45 -0.56
CA MET A 201 0.48 -16.72 -0.33
C MET A 201 1.46 -17.86 -0.21
N ILE A 202 1.25 -18.65 0.83
CA ILE A 202 2.02 -19.89 1.13
C ILE A 202 1.10 -21.06 0.85
N GLU A 203 1.34 -21.73 -0.28
CA GLU A 203 0.43 -22.70 -0.88
C GLU A 203 1.12 -24.00 -1.24
N SER A 204 2.45 -24.07 -1.08
CA SER A 204 3.24 -25.23 -1.46
C SER A 204 4.12 -25.73 -0.31
N ALA A 205 4.54 -26.99 -0.39
CA ALA A 205 5.53 -27.55 0.53
C ALA A 205 6.88 -26.82 0.47
N ARG A 206 7.23 -26.23 -0.69
CA ARG A 206 8.44 -25.42 -0.88
C ARG A 206 8.29 -24.08 -0.16
N ALA A 207 7.17 -23.38 -0.36
CA ALA A 207 6.83 -22.15 0.34
C ALA A 207 6.85 -22.34 1.87
N ALA A 208 6.25 -23.45 2.34
CA ALA A 208 6.21 -23.80 3.75
C ALA A 208 7.61 -23.95 4.38
N LYS A 209 8.56 -24.54 3.67
CA LYS A 209 9.96 -24.65 4.13
C LYS A 209 10.66 -23.30 4.20
N ASN A 210 10.32 -22.38 3.29
CA ASN A 210 10.96 -21.08 3.12
C ASN A 210 10.20 -19.94 3.81
N ILE A 211 9.13 -20.24 4.56
CA ILE A 211 8.22 -19.21 5.11
C ILE A 211 8.96 -18.14 5.94
N ARG A 212 9.99 -18.51 6.68
CA ARG A 212 10.77 -17.57 7.47
C ARG A 212 11.58 -16.61 6.60
N GLU A 213 12.18 -17.12 5.53
CA GLU A 213 12.95 -16.31 4.60
C GLU A 213 12.07 -15.36 3.80
N ILE A 214 10.89 -15.83 3.37
CA ILE A 214 9.87 -15.02 2.70
C ILE A 214 9.39 -13.91 3.63
N ALA A 215 9.04 -14.25 4.88
CA ALA A 215 8.54 -13.30 5.87
C ALA A 215 9.55 -12.22 6.26
N GLN A 216 10.85 -12.48 6.13
CA GLN A 216 11.91 -11.53 6.45
C GLN A 216 12.23 -10.55 5.31
N VAL A 217 11.61 -10.70 4.15
CA VAL A 217 11.82 -9.75 3.04
C VAL A 217 11.25 -8.39 3.42
N PRO A 218 12.09 -7.33 3.45
CA PRO A 218 11.62 -5.99 3.80
C PRO A 218 10.54 -5.50 2.83
N GLY A 219 9.35 -5.20 3.35
CA GLY A 219 8.20 -4.78 2.54
C GLY A 219 7.13 -5.85 2.38
N VAL A 220 7.37 -7.09 2.77
CA VAL A 220 6.29 -8.08 2.96
C VAL A 220 5.40 -7.60 4.09
N SER A 221 4.10 -7.36 3.79
CA SER A 221 3.14 -6.87 4.78
C SER A 221 2.49 -8.00 5.55
N ALA A 222 2.20 -9.11 4.89
CA ALA A 222 1.61 -10.29 5.53
C ALA A 222 1.99 -11.59 4.81
N ILE A 223 2.01 -12.66 5.57
CA ILE A 223 2.04 -14.05 5.09
C ILE A 223 0.61 -14.58 5.12
N LEU A 224 0.11 -15.04 3.99
CA LEU A 224 -1.22 -15.60 3.84
C LEU A 224 -1.13 -17.13 3.69
N LEU A 225 -1.70 -17.85 4.65
CA LEU A 225 -1.70 -19.30 4.65
C LEU A 225 -2.97 -19.84 3.96
N ILE A 226 -2.81 -20.71 2.98
CA ILE A 226 -3.89 -21.31 2.20
C ILE A 226 -3.86 -22.84 2.35
N PRO A 227 -4.70 -23.40 3.23
CA PRO A 227 -4.68 -24.85 3.52
C PRO A 227 -5.11 -25.73 2.35
N SER A 228 -6.09 -25.31 1.55
CA SER A 228 -6.64 -26.09 0.43
C SER A 228 -5.61 -26.38 -0.66
N ASP A 229 -4.87 -25.34 -1.06
CA ASP A 229 -3.84 -25.47 -2.09
C ASP A 229 -2.67 -26.30 -1.60
N LEU A 230 -2.27 -26.10 -0.33
CA LEU A 230 -1.25 -26.94 0.30
C LEU A 230 -1.68 -28.42 0.36
N ALA A 231 -2.93 -28.70 0.75
CA ALA A 231 -3.45 -30.08 0.76
C ALA A 231 -3.39 -30.70 -0.64
N THR A 232 -3.85 -29.96 -1.65
CA THR A 232 -3.83 -30.39 -3.06
C THR A 232 -2.39 -30.69 -3.52
N GLN A 233 -1.44 -29.85 -3.21
CA GLN A 233 -0.02 -30.04 -3.57
C GLN A 233 0.64 -31.21 -2.81
N LEU A 234 0.13 -31.56 -1.64
CA LEU A 234 0.57 -32.72 -0.89
C LEU A 234 -0.13 -34.04 -1.36
N GLY A 235 -1.00 -33.94 -2.36
CA GLY A 235 -1.77 -35.09 -2.86
C GLY A 235 -2.91 -35.50 -1.93
N LEU A 236 -3.32 -34.59 -1.02
CA LEU A 236 -4.45 -34.85 -0.12
C LEU A 236 -5.74 -34.32 -0.77
N PRO A 237 -6.89 -35.00 -0.57
CA PRO A 237 -8.16 -34.50 -1.08
C PRO A 237 -8.51 -33.14 -0.42
N PRO A 238 -8.70 -32.05 -1.18
CA PRO A 238 -9.11 -30.80 -0.61
C PRO A 238 -10.55 -30.86 -0.10
N ASN A 239 -10.80 -30.30 1.06
CA ASN A 239 -12.12 -30.19 1.68
C ASN A 239 -12.19 -29.03 2.67
N GLU A 240 -13.33 -28.74 3.24
CA GLU A 240 -13.54 -27.64 4.19
C GLU A 240 -12.69 -27.74 5.47
N THR A 241 -12.06 -28.87 5.72
CA THR A 241 -11.25 -29.15 6.91
C THR A 241 -9.79 -29.47 6.58
N ASP A 242 -9.27 -29.02 5.44
CA ASP A 242 -7.91 -29.31 4.94
C ASP A 242 -6.83 -29.10 6.00
N LYS A 243 -6.98 -28.07 6.82
CA LYS A 243 -6.08 -27.78 7.93
C LYS A 243 -6.03 -28.88 9.02
N ASN A 244 -6.97 -29.81 9.03
CA ASN A 244 -6.99 -30.93 9.97
C ASN A 244 -6.11 -32.11 9.53
N TYR A 245 -5.62 -32.13 8.29
CA TYR A 245 -4.58 -33.05 7.91
C TYR A 245 -3.31 -32.79 8.71
N PRO A 246 -2.66 -33.80 9.29
CA PRO A 246 -1.46 -33.59 10.11
C PRO A 246 -0.38 -32.78 9.41
N GLU A 247 -0.15 -33.02 8.12
CA GLU A 247 0.85 -32.36 7.29
C GLU A 247 0.49 -30.87 7.08
N VAL A 248 -0.76 -30.57 6.78
CA VAL A 248 -1.27 -29.22 6.61
C VAL A 248 -1.27 -28.47 7.94
N THR A 249 -1.69 -29.14 9.02
CA THR A 249 -1.66 -28.60 10.39
C THR A 249 -0.24 -28.22 10.81
N ALA A 250 0.74 -29.05 10.52
CA ALA A 250 2.14 -28.75 10.83
C ALA A 250 2.64 -27.47 10.13
N VAL A 251 2.32 -27.29 8.85
CA VAL A 251 2.66 -26.09 8.09
C VAL A 251 1.93 -24.87 8.65
N TRP A 252 0.64 -25.01 8.97
CA TRP A 252 -0.17 -23.96 9.57
C TRP A 252 0.42 -23.44 10.89
N GLN A 253 0.75 -24.36 11.80
CA GLN A 253 1.35 -24.03 13.08
C GLN A 253 2.75 -23.42 12.93
N ALA A 254 3.57 -23.97 12.03
CA ALA A 254 4.90 -23.44 11.73
C ALA A 254 4.82 -22.01 11.16
N GLY A 255 3.82 -21.76 10.29
CA GLY A 255 3.56 -20.44 9.72
C GLY A 255 3.16 -19.43 10.77
N LEU A 256 2.20 -19.75 11.63
CA LEU A 256 1.80 -18.89 12.75
C LEU A 256 2.98 -18.58 13.67
N LYS A 257 3.76 -19.61 14.02
CA LYS A 257 4.95 -19.41 14.84
C LYS A 257 5.98 -18.51 14.16
N ALA A 258 6.21 -18.69 12.86
CA ALA A 258 7.12 -17.83 12.10
C ALA A 258 6.65 -16.36 12.13
N CYS A 259 5.36 -16.10 11.90
CA CYS A 259 4.81 -14.75 11.99
C CYS A 259 5.01 -14.13 13.37
N GLN A 260 4.75 -14.88 14.45
CA GLN A 260 4.90 -14.41 15.82
C GLN A 260 6.36 -14.08 16.16
N ASP A 261 7.29 -15.00 15.84
CA ASP A 261 8.71 -14.85 16.11
C ASP A 261 9.31 -13.65 15.37
N LEU A 262 8.88 -13.42 14.13
CA LEU A 262 9.38 -12.36 13.25
C LEU A 262 8.57 -11.07 13.35
N LYS A 263 7.47 -11.07 14.11
CA LYS A 263 6.54 -9.94 14.22
C LYS A 263 5.99 -9.49 12.87
N VAL A 264 5.75 -10.43 11.96
CA VAL A 264 5.09 -10.23 10.67
C VAL A 264 3.61 -10.57 10.80
N VAL A 265 2.75 -9.91 10.04
CA VAL A 265 1.31 -10.18 10.06
C VAL A 265 1.04 -11.55 9.43
N CYS A 266 0.35 -12.42 10.15
CA CYS A 266 -0.24 -13.61 9.57
C CYS A 266 -1.67 -13.33 9.11
N ALA A 267 -1.96 -13.73 7.88
CA ALA A 267 -3.26 -13.66 7.25
C ALA A 267 -3.81 -15.07 6.99
N VAL A 268 -5.12 -15.18 6.95
CA VAL A 268 -5.84 -16.40 6.58
C VAL A 268 -7.14 -16.06 5.88
N VAL A 269 -7.50 -16.86 4.90
CA VAL A 269 -8.87 -16.95 4.37
C VAL A 269 -9.43 -18.31 4.74
N ASP A 270 -10.50 -18.33 5.51
CA ASP A 270 -11.20 -19.55 5.93
C ASP A 270 -12.57 -19.58 5.25
N ALA A 271 -12.87 -20.65 4.54
CA ALA A 271 -14.15 -20.83 3.84
C ALA A 271 -15.35 -20.85 4.81
N VAL A 272 -15.11 -21.05 6.10
CA VAL A 272 -16.15 -21.19 7.11
C VAL A 272 -16.17 -19.98 8.03
N GLU A 273 -17.10 -19.06 7.79
CA GLU A 273 -17.24 -17.78 8.52
C GLU A 273 -17.25 -17.92 10.05
N LYS A 274 -17.89 -18.98 10.58
CA LYS A 274 -17.92 -19.26 12.03
C LYS A 274 -16.53 -19.47 12.64
N ASN A 275 -15.52 -19.79 11.84
CA ASN A 275 -14.16 -20.02 12.30
C ASN A 275 -13.37 -18.72 12.48
N LEU A 276 -13.82 -17.58 11.95
CA LEU A 276 -13.04 -16.34 11.93
C LEU A 276 -12.61 -15.88 13.32
N LYS A 277 -13.51 -15.99 14.33
CA LYS A 277 -13.16 -15.66 15.72
C LYS A 277 -12.05 -16.56 16.26
N GLN A 278 -12.10 -17.83 15.93
CA GLN A 278 -11.05 -18.81 16.30
C GLN A 278 -9.71 -18.42 15.64
N ARG A 279 -9.73 -18.03 14.32
CA ARG A 279 -8.51 -17.59 13.61
C ARG A 279 -7.86 -16.39 14.30
N VAL A 280 -8.67 -15.43 14.73
CA VAL A 280 -8.17 -14.27 15.51
C VAL A 280 -7.56 -14.72 16.84
N ALA A 281 -8.19 -15.65 17.56
CA ALA A 281 -7.68 -16.18 18.83
C ALA A 281 -6.37 -16.97 18.64
N GLU A 282 -6.18 -17.66 17.52
CA GLU A 282 -4.94 -18.35 17.15
C GLU A 282 -3.78 -17.37 16.85
N GLY A 283 -4.07 -16.11 16.53
CA GLY A 283 -3.05 -15.08 16.29
C GLY A 283 -3.05 -14.48 14.90
N PHE A 284 -3.96 -14.88 14.01
CA PHE A 284 -4.13 -14.22 12.72
C PHE A 284 -4.65 -12.79 12.92
N ARG A 285 -4.18 -11.88 12.09
CA ARG A 285 -4.50 -10.46 12.18
C ARG A 285 -5.16 -9.89 10.92
N VAL A 286 -5.10 -10.57 9.80
CA VAL A 286 -5.87 -10.30 8.59
C VAL A 286 -6.67 -11.56 8.29
N VAL A 287 -7.99 -11.48 8.43
CA VAL A 287 -8.86 -12.65 8.50
C VAL A 287 -10.04 -12.49 7.52
N GLY A 288 -10.32 -13.55 6.75
CA GLY A 288 -11.40 -13.58 5.78
C GLY A 288 -11.95 -14.96 5.50
#